data_c3ca1406955b94c04a15015876472c17
#
_entry.id   c3ca1406955b94c04a15015876472c17
#
_cell.length_a   1.000
_cell.length_b   1.000
_cell.length_c   1.000
_cell.angle_alpha   90.00
_cell.angle_beta   90.00
_cell.angle_gamma   90.00
#
_symmetry.space_group_name_H-M   'P 1'
#
loop_
_entity.id
_entity.type
_entity.pdbx_description
1 polymer ?
#
loop_
_entity_poly.entity_id
_entity_poly.type
_entity_poly.pdbx_seq_one_letter_code
_entity_poly.pdbx_strand_id
1 'polypeptide(L)'
;MPGLRFDEQAPIAPSAPNRMDIALMVGFVPMRSGAILPASILQWLKERGWTAPRYASRLNTLLDIPILLESWKQFDQLFAWEQRTSSDRDGSTYLGAAVRSFFSQGGRRCYVVRAGDPAPLEALRPTRMQSVSLLIPGYPFHFDPSPADRESWHGVGHLFGLPDVSFICLPDLTETVSLDRTRVPLASQPPGPAEVFAECSVELPAPPPDLTVRDIRAPRCDDAGYADWAAAVNLVTDTLARRNRETEFVAAVPLPQKSINFTGLRSTAFLQLTYPWVRTSGSISLADNLEPPDGALTGILARNALISGTYQTAANFGVGDIAGLSPELSREEQNRLEKNICLVGPTPLGLRLLTDVTMSSTETFRPGSVSRLLATVVRTARRIGEDVTFEPSGEQAWATVRQRLNTFLLGLYHAGALRGSSPDEAFSVRCDRTTMTQNDLDVGRMIAIVQLDPAAPIDTITIVLVMNEDRQVLEPVGEAA
;
A
#
# COMPACT_ATOMS: atom_id res chain seq x y z
N MET A 1 13.50 45.10 -4.88
CA MET A 1 12.16 44.78 -5.40
C MET A 1 11.59 43.65 -4.55
N PRO A 2 10.41 43.77 -3.93
CA PRO A 2 9.80 42.67 -3.19
C PRO A 2 9.28 41.67 -4.18
N GLY A 3 9.84 40.47 -4.16
CA GLY A 3 9.40 39.35 -4.99
C GLY A 3 8.07 38.81 -4.48
N LEU A 4 7.13 38.56 -5.39
CA LEU A 4 5.92 37.79 -5.16
C LEU A 4 6.30 36.38 -4.71
N ARG A 5 6.01 36.01 -3.47
CA ARG A 5 6.00 34.63 -3.00
C ARG A 5 4.62 34.05 -3.31
N PHE A 6 4.56 33.11 -4.20
CA PHE A 6 3.39 32.25 -4.31
C PHE A 6 3.49 31.19 -3.20
N ASP A 7 2.72 31.35 -2.14
CA ASP A 7 2.43 30.27 -1.21
C ASP A 7 1.34 29.41 -1.87
N GLU A 8 1.73 28.31 -2.48
CA GLU A 8 0.79 27.25 -2.82
C GLU A 8 0.30 26.62 -1.53
N GLN A 9 -0.75 27.17 -0.96
CA GLN A 9 -1.58 26.41 -0.03
C GLN A 9 -2.24 25.29 -0.84
N ALA A 10 -1.74 24.06 -0.65
CA ALA A 10 -2.45 22.89 -1.16
C ALA A 10 -3.91 22.98 -0.69
N PRO A 11 -4.90 22.88 -1.58
CA PRO A 11 -6.29 22.96 -1.18
C PRO A 11 -6.53 21.92 -0.09
N ILE A 12 -7.09 22.35 1.04
CA ILE A 12 -7.54 21.45 2.11
C ILE A 12 -8.54 20.52 1.44
N ALA A 13 -8.14 19.27 1.23
CA ALA A 13 -9.04 18.27 0.67
C ALA A 13 -10.26 18.23 1.60
N PRO A 14 -11.49 18.44 1.10
CA PRO A 14 -12.67 18.34 1.93
C PRO A 14 -12.60 17.00 2.64
N SER A 15 -13.00 16.95 3.91
CA SER A 15 -13.10 15.69 4.66
C SER A 15 -14.25 14.88 4.05
N ALA A 16 -14.00 14.32 2.87
CA ALA A 16 -14.93 13.42 2.25
C ALA A 16 -15.02 12.18 3.15
N PRO A 17 -16.20 11.80 3.63
CA PRO A 17 -16.34 10.66 4.54
C PRO A 17 -15.85 9.34 3.92
N ASN A 18 -15.72 9.29 2.61
CA ASN A 18 -15.33 8.11 1.83
C ASN A 18 -13.97 8.27 1.13
N ARG A 19 -12.96 8.86 1.82
CA ARG A 19 -11.61 8.91 1.28
C ARG A 19 -11.08 7.51 0.99
N MET A 20 -10.52 7.33 -0.21
CA MET A 20 -9.95 6.06 -0.69
C MET A 20 -8.48 6.23 -1.09
N ASP A 21 -7.76 7.17 -0.46
CA ASP A 21 -6.39 7.56 -0.79
C ASP A 21 -5.39 7.32 0.36
N ILE A 22 -5.83 6.71 1.47
CA ILE A 22 -5.00 6.56 2.66
C ILE A 22 -4.28 5.22 2.64
N ALA A 23 -2.95 5.25 2.80
CA ALA A 23 -2.12 4.06 2.87
C ALA A 23 -1.74 3.69 4.31
N LEU A 24 -1.58 2.41 4.58
CA LEU A 24 -0.89 1.85 5.74
C LEU A 24 0.45 1.29 5.27
N MET A 25 1.54 1.87 5.71
CA MET A 25 2.89 1.42 5.41
C MET A 25 3.52 0.81 6.66
N VAL A 26 3.90 -0.44 6.59
CA VAL A 26 4.52 -1.18 7.71
C VAL A 26 5.91 -1.60 7.31
N GLY A 27 6.89 -1.33 8.15
CA GLY A 27 8.29 -1.67 7.84
C GLY A 27 9.26 -1.33 8.95
N PHE A 28 10.54 -1.39 8.60
CA PHE A 28 11.65 -1.20 9.53
C PHE A 28 12.33 0.13 9.29
N VAL A 29 12.45 0.93 10.36
CA VAL A 29 13.13 2.22 10.32
C VAL A 29 13.60 2.60 11.72
N PRO A 30 14.84 3.15 11.90
CA PRO A 30 15.26 3.65 13.20
C PRO A 30 14.46 4.89 13.59
N MET A 31 14.16 5.05 14.87
CA MET A 31 13.64 6.29 15.39
C MET A 31 14.73 7.35 15.43
N ARG A 32 14.44 8.59 15.04
CA ARG A 32 15.41 9.68 15.11
C ARG A 32 15.66 10.07 16.57
N SER A 33 16.94 10.15 16.95
CA SER A 33 17.32 10.58 18.31
C SER A 33 16.76 11.98 18.60
N GLY A 34 16.10 12.14 19.75
CA GLY A 34 15.49 13.40 20.15
C GLY A 34 14.25 13.81 19.34
N ALA A 35 13.65 12.88 18.58
CA ALA A 35 12.42 13.15 17.84
C ALA A 35 11.30 13.64 18.77
N ILE A 36 10.66 14.73 18.40
CA ILE A 36 9.51 15.30 19.11
C ILE A 36 8.28 15.10 18.24
N LEU A 37 7.27 14.45 18.80
CA LEU A 37 5.99 14.27 18.11
C LEU A 37 5.31 15.62 17.86
N PRO A 38 4.96 15.95 16.61
CA PRO A 38 4.14 17.12 16.31
C PRO A 38 2.82 17.09 17.10
N ALA A 39 2.35 18.26 17.52
CA ALA A 39 1.14 18.38 18.34
C ALA A 39 -0.10 17.74 17.67
N SER A 40 -0.23 17.84 16.36
CA SER A 40 -1.32 17.23 15.58
C SER A 40 -1.29 15.70 15.67
N ILE A 41 -0.11 15.09 15.56
CA ILE A 41 0.06 13.63 15.68
C ILE A 41 -0.22 13.19 17.11
N LEU A 42 0.31 13.91 18.10
CA LEU A 42 0.06 13.58 19.52
C LEU A 42 -1.43 13.68 19.86
N GLN A 43 -2.13 14.70 19.35
CA GLN A 43 -3.57 14.86 19.55
C GLN A 43 -4.34 13.69 18.92
N TRP A 44 -4.00 13.30 17.69
CA TRP A 44 -4.61 12.14 17.04
C TRP A 44 -4.38 10.84 17.82
N LEU A 45 -3.15 10.61 18.32
CA LEU A 45 -2.83 9.45 19.14
C LEU A 45 -3.64 9.43 20.45
N LYS A 46 -3.84 10.61 21.08
CA LYS A 46 -4.64 10.75 22.30
C LYS A 46 -6.11 10.43 22.03
N GLU A 47 -6.70 10.97 20.98
CA GLU A 47 -8.09 10.70 20.59
C GLU A 47 -8.32 9.22 20.30
N ARG A 48 -7.31 8.53 19.77
CA ARG A 48 -7.34 7.09 19.52
C ARG A 48 -6.88 6.24 20.70
N GLY A 49 -6.57 6.85 21.87
CA GLY A 49 -6.20 6.14 23.09
C GLY A 49 -4.82 5.49 23.10
N TRP A 50 -3.92 5.86 22.18
CA TRP A 50 -2.54 5.35 22.14
C TRP A 50 -1.62 5.98 23.21
N THR A 51 -2.07 7.03 23.89
CA THR A 51 -1.32 7.68 24.99
C THR A 51 -1.63 7.06 26.36
N ALA A 52 -2.42 5.98 26.41
CA ALA A 52 -2.69 5.28 27.67
C ALA A 52 -1.39 4.70 28.27
N PRO A 53 -1.24 4.64 29.62
CA PRO A 53 -0.01 4.20 30.29
C PRO A 53 0.53 2.85 29.80
N ARG A 54 -0.33 1.91 29.43
CA ARG A 54 0.04 0.60 28.91
C ARG A 54 0.80 0.66 27.59
N TYR A 55 0.66 1.73 26.80
CA TYR A 55 1.36 1.95 25.53
C TYR A 55 2.57 2.89 25.67
N ALA A 56 2.92 3.34 26.87
CA ALA A 56 3.99 4.33 27.09
C ALA A 56 5.34 3.87 26.51
N SER A 57 5.70 2.60 26.68
CA SER A 57 6.94 2.04 26.11
C SER A 57 6.92 2.09 24.59
N ARG A 58 5.81 1.71 23.94
CA ARG A 58 5.65 1.77 22.47
C ARG A 58 5.68 3.22 21.99
N LEU A 59 5.02 4.13 22.69
CA LEU A 59 4.95 5.55 22.33
C LEU A 59 6.33 6.22 22.41
N ASN A 60 7.12 5.93 23.43
CA ASN A 60 8.45 6.50 23.62
C ASN A 60 9.44 6.10 22.52
N THR A 61 9.24 4.95 21.92
CA THR A 61 10.08 4.42 20.82
C THR A 61 9.40 4.46 19.47
N LEU A 62 8.15 4.92 19.39
CA LEU A 62 7.27 4.85 18.22
C LEU A 62 7.18 3.43 17.63
N LEU A 63 7.42 2.42 18.47
CA LEU A 63 7.42 1.03 18.06
C LEU A 63 5.99 0.52 18.00
N ASP A 64 5.60 0.00 16.84
CA ASP A 64 4.33 -0.68 16.63
C ASP A 64 3.12 0.17 17.09
N ILE A 65 3.16 1.44 16.70
CA ILE A 65 2.06 2.41 16.85
C ILE A 65 1.81 3.04 15.47
N PRO A 66 0.56 3.15 15.02
CA PRO A 66 0.26 3.80 13.75
C PRO A 66 0.43 5.31 13.89
N ILE A 67 1.35 5.89 13.12
CA ILE A 67 1.62 7.31 13.08
C ILE A 67 0.98 7.90 11.82
N LEU A 68 0.01 8.80 11.98
CA LEU A 68 -0.62 9.50 10.87
C LEU A 68 0.30 10.60 10.34
N LEU A 69 0.66 10.52 9.08
CA LEU A 69 1.53 11.46 8.39
C LEU A 69 0.81 12.11 7.20
N GLU A 70 1.00 13.41 7.03
CA GLU A 70 0.44 14.20 5.94
C GLU A 70 1.53 14.80 5.03
N SER A 71 2.79 14.57 5.35
CA SER A 71 3.91 15.00 4.52
C SER A 71 5.16 14.18 4.78
N TRP A 72 6.04 14.11 3.77
CA TRP A 72 7.38 13.56 3.91
C TRP A 72 8.17 14.21 5.05
N LYS A 73 8.05 15.53 5.25
CA LYS A 73 8.75 16.26 6.31
C LYS A 73 8.42 15.73 7.70
N GLN A 74 7.17 15.36 7.97
CA GLN A 74 6.78 14.78 9.25
C GLN A 74 7.44 13.41 9.48
N PHE A 75 7.56 12.59 8.43
CA PHE A 75 8.26 11.32 8.50
C PHE A 75 9.75 11.52 8.80
N ASP A 76 10.40 12.38 8.04
CA ASP A 76 11.83 12.68 8.19
C ASP A 76 12.19 13.27 9.57
N GLN A 77 11.28 14.01 10.20
CA GLN A 77 11.46 14.52 11.56
C GLN A 77 11.42 13.44 12.65
N LEU A 78 10.70 12.35 12.41
CA LEU A 78 10.49 11.29 13.40
C LEU A 78 11.44 10.10 13.22
N PHE A 79 11.82 9.78 11.99
CA PHE A 79 12.53 8.57 11.65
C PHE A 79 13.86 8.87 10.97
N ALA A 80 14.91 8.18 11.41
CA ALA A 80 16.27 8.30 10.87
C ALA A 80 16.44 7.28 9.71
N TRP A 81 15.63 7.41 8.69
CA TRP A 81 15.52 6.45 7.57
C TRP A 81 16.84 6.29 6.78
N GLU A 82 17.74 7.26 6.88
CA GLU A 82 19.07 7.27 6.29
C GLU A 82 20.14 6.57 7.14
N GLN A 83 19.80 6.09 8.34
CA GLN A 83 20.73 5.55 9.33
C GLN A 83 20.56 4.04 9.51
N ARG A 84 20.55 3.29 8.42
CA ARG A 84 20.56 1.84 8.49
C ARG A 84 22.00 1.35 8.64
N THR A 85 22.28 0.57 9.68
CA THR A 85 23.61 0.08 10.01
C THR A 85 24.18 -0.85 8.94
N SER A 86 25.45 -0.63 8.58
CA SER A 86 26.28 -1.50 7.76
C SER A 86 27.71 -1.49 8.31
N SER A 87 28.54 -2.44 7.90
CA SER A 87 29.92 -2.53 8.33
C SER A 87 30.77 -1.34 7.88
N ASP A 88 30.42 -0.68 6.79
CA ASP A 88 31.24 0.36 6.17
C ASP A 88 30.64 1.76 6.37
N ARG A 89 29.34 1.91 6.20
CA ARG A 89 28.61 3.16 6.47
C ARG A 89 27.11 2.91 6.57
N ASP A 90 26.38 3.87 7.11
CA ASP A 90 24.93 3.83 7.15
C ASP A 90 24.30 3.92 5.74
N GLY A 91 23.25 3.16 5.53
CA GLY A 91 22.43 3.18 4.33
C GLY A 91 20.99 3.62 4.62
N SER A 92 20.20 3.76 3.57
CA SER A 92 18.77 4.07 3.71
C SER A 92 17.92 2.80 3.96
N THR A 93 16.69 3.01 4.44
CA THR A 93 15.71 1.95 4.64
C THR A 93 14.69 1.93 3.50
N TYR A 94 14.16 0.76 3.17
CA TYR A 94 13.13 0.63 2.14
C TYR A 94 11.81 1.29 2.57
N LEU A 95 11.42 1.19 3.85
CA LEU A 95 10.26 1.91 4.35
C LEU A 95 10.41 3.43 4.13
N GLY A 96 11.58 4.00 4.43
CA GLY A 96 11.83 5.43 4.23
C GLY A 96 11.72 5.83 2.75
N ALA A 97 12.34 5.06 1.86
CA ALA A 97 12.26 5.30 0.42
C ALA A 97 10.82 5.20 -0.09
N ALA A 98 10.06 4.17 0.33
CA ALA A 98 8.67 3.98 -0.07
C ALA A 98 7.75 5.12 0.41
N VAL A 99 7.89 5.58 1.66
CA VAL A 99 7.12 6.74 2.17
C VAL A 99 7.47 8.00 1.38
N ARG A 100 8.74 8.22 1.06
CA ARG A 100 9.17 9.34 0.23
C ARG A 100 8.56 9.26 -1.17
N SER A 101 8.63 8.10 -1.81
CA SER A 101 8.04 7.86 -3.12
C SER A 101 6.52 8.03 -3.11
N PHE A 102 5.82 7.58 -2.08
CA PHE A 102 4.39 7.81 -1.92
C PHE A 102 4.02 9.29 -1.98
N PHE A 103 4.70 10.14 -1.20
CA PHE A 103 4.43 11.57 -1.21
C PHE A 103 4.87 12.23 -2.53
N SER A 104 5.98 11.82 -3.13
CA SER A 104 6.45 12.37 -4.41
C SER A 104 5.51 12.05 -5.58
N GLN A 105 4.79 10.92 -5.52
CA GLN A 105 3.77 10.55 -6.50
C GLN A 105 2.41 11.24 -6.26
N GLY A 106 2.26 12.04 -5.20
CA GLY A 106 1.06 12.82 -4.91
C GLY A 106 0.14 12.19 -3.87
N GLY A 107 0.57 11.15 -3.17
CA GLY A 107 -0.08 10.68 -1.94
C GLY A 107 -0.11 11.81 -0.91
N ARG A 108 -1.20 11.91 -0.13
CA ARG A 108 -1.38 13.03 0.80
C ARG A 108 -1.47 12.64 2.25
N ARG A 109 -1.77 11.37 2.52
CA ARG A 109 -1.94 10.88 3.88
C ARG A 109 -1.60 9.40 3.96
N CYS A 110 -0.79 9.01 4.91
CA CYS A 110 -0.53 7.61 5.21
C CYS A 110 -0.36 7.40 6.72
N TYR A 111 -0.65 6.18 7.15
CA TYR A 111 -0.22 5.67 8.44
C TYR A 111 1.11 4.94 8.26
N VAL A 112 2.07 5.21 9.13
CA VAL A 112 3.31 4.46 9.21
C VAL A 112 3.35 3.69 10.52
N VAL A 113 3.59 2.39 10.43
CA VAL A 113 3.85 1.51 11.57
C VAL A 113 5.31 1.07 11.51
N ARG A 114 6.09 1.54 12.47
CA ARG A 114 7.45 1.08 12.67
C ARG A 114 7.42 -0.28 13.36
N ALA A 115 7.70 -1.36 12.63
CA ALA A 115 7.73 -2.72 13.17
C ALA A 115 9.02 -3.03 13.96
N GLY A 116 10.06 -2.21 13.82
CA GLY A 116 11.34 -2.36 14.49
C GLY A 116 12.46 -1.59 13.81
N ASP A 117 13.67 -1.82 14.26
CA ASP A 117 14.87 -1.37 13.56
C ASP A 117 15.19 -2.31 12.39
N PRO A 118 15.71 -1.77 11.27
CA PRO A 118 16.10 -2.58 10.14
C PRO A 118 17.28 -3.49 10.51
N ALA A 119 17.27 -4.71 10.01
CA ALA A 119 18.43 -5.58 10.12
C ALA A 119 19.65 -4.92 9.42
N PRO A 120 20.88 -5.14 9.91
CA PRO A 120 22.08 -4.70 9.21
C PRO A 120 22.08 -5.15 7.75
N LEU A 121 22.71 -4.37 6.85
CA LEU A 121 22.70 -4.69 5.41
C LEU A 121 23.28 -6.07 5.11
N GLU A 122 24.21 -6.56 5.94
CA GLU A 122 24.88 -7.86 5.82
C GLU A 122 24.15 -8.99 6.57
N ALA A 123 22.99 -8.72 7.18
CA ALA A 123 22.26 -9.73 7.93
C ALA A 123 21.89 -10.93 7.02
N LEU A 124 22.11 -12.14 7.52
CA LEU A 124 21.79 -13.37 6.81
C LEU A 124 20.26 -13.59 6.73
N ARG A 125 19.82 -14.31 5.69
CA ARG A 125 18.39 -14.62 5.47
C ARG A 125 17.70 -15.20 6.70
N PRO A 126 18.24 -16.18 7.46
CA PRO A 126 17.55 -16.71 8.63
C PRO A 126 17.21 -15.65 9.68
N THR A 127 18.09 -14.65 9.87
CA THR A 127 17.85 -13.53 10.79
C THR A 127 16.77 -12.60 10.24
N ARG A 128 16.82 -12.27 8.95
CA ARG A 128 15.81 -11.42 8.31
C ARG A 128 14.45 -12.09 8.30
N MET A 129 14.36 -13.39 8.04
CA MET A 129 13.09 -14.14 8.02
C MET A 129 12.36 -14.11 9.36
N GLN A 130 13.08 -14.04 10.50
CA GLN A 130 12.45 -13.91 11.81
C GLN A 130 11.65 -12.61 11.94
N SER A 131 12.02 -11.57 11.21
CA SER A 131 11.33 -10.28 11.25
C SER A 131 10.06 -10.22 10.39
N VAL A 132 9.77 -11.22 9.54
CA VAL A 132 8.50 -11.28 8.78
C VAL A 132 7.29 -11.27 9.72
N SER A 133 7.37 -11.96 10.85
CA SER A 133 6.29 -11.99 11.86
C SER A 133 6.04 -10.64 12.53
N LEU A 134 7.02 -9.71 12.50
CA LEU A 134 6.81 -8.33 12.97
C LEU A 134 6.02 -7.50 11.95
N LEU A 135 6.16 -7.81 10.65
CA LEU A 135 5.36 -7.19 9.60
C LEU A 135 3.96 -7.81 9.53
N ILE A 136 3.90 -9.15 9.57
CA ILE A 136 2.69 -9.95 9.41
C ILE A 136 2.57 -10.90 10.60
N PRO A 137 1.89 -10.51 11.67
CA PRO A 137 1.77 -11.30 12.89
C PRO A 137 1.15 -12.68 12.62
N GLY A 138 1.79 -13.71 13.19
CA GLY A 138 1.38 -15.10 13.03
C GLY A 138 1.95 -15.80 11.78
N TYR A 139 2.70 -15.09 10.92
CA TYR A 139 3.41 -15.72 9.82
C TYR A 139 4.37 -16.81 10.34
N PRO A 140 4.47 -17.99 9.69
CA PRO A 140 3.87 -18.35 8.40
C PRO A 140 2.50 -19.08 8.48
N PHE A 141 1.94 -19.29 9.64
CA PHE A 141 0.82 -20.22 9.83
C PHE A 141 -0.56 -19.59 9.73
N HIS A 142 -0.80 -18.49 10.41
CA HIS A 142 -2.10 -17.81 10.48
C HIS A 142 -1.93 -16.32 10.81
N PHE A 143 -3.01 -15.58 10.68
CA PHE A 143 -3.01 -14.16 11.04
C PHE A 143 -3.52 -14.01 12.46
N ASP A 144 -2.62 -13.68 13.40
CA ASP A 144 -2.89 -13.61 14.84
C ASP A 144 -3.82 -12.47 15.27
N PRO A 145 -3.72 -11.24 14.73
CA PRO A 145 -4.48 -10.12 15.24
C PRO A 145 -5.99 -10.34 15.21
N SER A 146 -6.65 -9.96 16.31
CA SER A 146 -8.10 -10.00 16.45
C SER A 146 -8.69 -8.59 16.35
N PRO A 147 -9.79 -8.36 15.60
CA PRO A 147 -10.45 -7.06 15.56
C PRO A 147 -10.92 -6.57 16.93
N ALA A 148 -11.27 -7.49 17.84
CA ALA A 148 -11.76 -7.18 19.17
C ALA A 148 -10.66 -6.89 20.21
N ASP A 149 -9.43 -7.30 19.95
CA ASP A 149 -8.31 -7.17 20.89
C ASP A 149 -7.20 -6.28 20.34
N ARG A 150 -7.16 -5.03 20.80
CA ARG A 150 -6.14 -4.05 20.43
C ARG A 150 -4.72 -4.46 20.83
N GLU A 151 -4.55 -5.23 21.88
CA GLU A 151 -3.22 -5.68 22.33
C GLU A 151 -2.57 -6.63 21.31
N SER A 152 -3.40 -7.33 20.54
CA SER A 152 -2.94 -8.20 19.47
C SER A 152 -2.54 -7.44 18.18
N TRP A 153 -2.84 -6.13 18.08
CA TRP A 153 -2.55 -5.37 16.88
C TRP A 153 -1.06 -5.03 16.78
N HIS A 154 -0.40 -5.74 15.90
CA HIS A 154 1.00 -5.56 15.54
C HIS A 154 1.12 -5.51 14.02
N GLY A 155 2.14 -4.84 13.49
CA GLY A 155 2.39 -4.79 12.06
C GLY A 155 1.14 -4.45 11.23
N VAL A 156 0.80 -5.29 10.25
CA VAL A 156 -0.42 -5.16 9.42
C VAL A 156 -1.71 -5.27 10.25
N GLY A 157 -1.67 -5.88 11.44
CA GLY A 157 -2.83 -6.00 12.33
C GLY A 157 -3.44 -4.67 12.77
N HIS A 158 -2.68 -3.57 12.72
CA HIS A 158 -3.21 -2.23 12.96
C HIS A 158 -4.34 -1.83 12.00
N LEU A 159 -4.49 -2.53 10.87
CA LEU A 159 -5.60 -2.33 9.93
C LEU A 159 -6.97 -2.38 10.63
N PHE A 160 -7.15 -3.23 11.64
CA PHE A 160 -8.41 -3.32 12.37
C PHE A 160 -8.79 -2.05 13.13
N GLY A 161 -7.81 -1.22 13.49
CA GLY A 161 -8.04 0.08 14.16
C GLY A 161 -8.08 1.27 13.20
N LEU A 162 -7.89 1.07 11.90
CA LEU A 162 -7.73 2.10 10.88
C LEU A 162 -8.75 1.91 9.74
N PRO A 163 -10.04 2.21 9.97
CA PRO A 163 -11.12 1.91 9.02
C PRO A 163 -11.09 2.79 7.75
N ASP A 164 -10.20 3.76 7.67
CA ASP A 164 -10.03 4.65 6.53
C ASP A 164 -8.87 4.24 5.60
N VAL A 165 -8.13 3.18 5.94
CA VAL A 165 -7.04 2.65 5.11
C VAL A 165 -7.59 2.01 3.85
N SER A 166 -7.03 2.39 2.70
CA SER A 166 -7.39 1.86 1.38
C SER A 166 -6.31 0.98 0.78
N PHE A 167 -5.04 1.22 1.15
CA PHE A 167 -3.90 0.50 0.62
C PHE A 167 -2.99 0.04 1.76
N ILE A 168 -2.45 -1.17 1.65
CA ILE A 168 -1.37 -1.67 2.49
C ILE A 168 -0.11 -1.75 1.64
N CYS A 169 1.03 -1.41 2.23
CA CYS A 169 2.34 -1.50 1.61
C CYS A 169 3.36 -2.05 2.62
N LEU A 170 4.15 -3.05 2.21
CA LEU A 170 5.18 -3.70 3.03
C LEU A 170 6.54 -3.63 2.30
N PRO A 171 7.20 -2.46 2.24
CA PRO A 171 8.37 -2.23 1.39
C PRO A 171 9.56 -3.14 1.73
N ASP A 172 9.70 -3.52 3.01
CA ASP A 172 10.81 -4.36 3.47
C ASP A 172 10.58 -5.86 3.23
N LEU A 173 9.36 -6.28 2.81
CA LEU A 173 9.04 -7.70 2.64
C LEU A 173 9.94 -8.38 1.61
N THR A 174 10.21 -7.72 0.48
CA THR A 174 11.04 -8.27 -0.59
C THR A 174 12.48 -8.54 -0.14
N GLU A 175 13.02 -7.68 0.71
CA GLU A 175 14.35 -7.87 1.29
C GLU A 175 14.36 -8.98 2.34
N THR A 176 13.32 -9.02 3.17
CA THR A 176 13.26 -9.99 4.28
C THR A 176 13.36 -11.44 3.79
N VAL A 177 12.73 -11.74 2.66
CA VAL A 177 12.68 -13.09 2.06
C VAL A 177 13.84 -13.36 1.09
N SER A 178 14.67 -12.35 0.76
CA SER A 178 15.70 -12.46 -0.25
C SER A 178 16.86 -13.37 0.16
N LEU A 179 17.68 -13.77 -0.82
CA LEU A 179 18.96 -14.43 -0.61
C LEU A 179 19.92 -13.55 0.19
N ASP A 180 20.94 -14.18 0.74
CA ASP A 180 22.06 -13.46 1.34
C ASP A 180 22.75 -12.59 0.28
N ARG A 181 23.08 -11.38 0.67
CA ARG A 181 23.69 -10.42 -0.22
C ARG A 181 25.14 -10.81 -0.50
N THR A 182 25.53 -10.79 -1.76
CA THR A 182 26.92 -10.91 -2.17
C THR A 182 27.51 -9.52 -2.31
N ARG A 183 28.67 -9.31 -1.69
CA ARG A 183 29.48 -8.13 -2.00
C ARG A 183 30.14 -8.34 -3.36
N VAL A 184 30.12 -7.32 -4.19
CA VAL A 184 30.94 -7.31 -5.40
C VAL A 184 32.37 -7.03 -4.96
N PRO A 185 33.35 -7.90 -5.28
CA PRO A 185 34.75 -7.60 -4.97
C PRO A 185 35.10 -6.25 -5.60
N LEU A 186 35.62 -5.32 -4.79
CA LEU A 186 36.24 -4.11 -5.33
C LEU A 186 37.30 -4.56 -6.31
N ALA A 187 37.20 -4.16 -7.57
CA ALA A 187 38.30 -4.32 -8.49
C ALA A 187 39.47 -3.60 -7.83
N SER A 188 40.50 -4.34 -7.46
CA SER A 188 41.72 -3.74 -6.94
C SER A 188 42.15 -2.68 -7.95
N GLN A 189 42.17 -1.42 -7.53
CA GLN A 189 42.68 -0.38 -8.42
C GLN A 189 44.05 -0.86 -8.91
N PRO A 190 44.33 -0.83 -10.22
CA PRO A 190 45.64 -1.06 -10.71
C PRO A 190 46.57 -0.11 -9.95
N PRO A 191 47.80 -0.55 -9.56
CA PRO A 191 48.71 0.30 -8.84
C PRO A 191 48.79 1.64 -9.58
N GLY A 192 48.49 2.71 -8.83
CA GLY A 192 48.48 4.07 -9.39
C GLY A 192 49.78 4.33 -10.14
N PRO A 193 49.78 5.18 -11.18
CA PRO A 193 51.00 5.56 -11.86
C PRO A 193 52.01 6.02 -10.81
N ALA A 194 53.27 5.63 -11.01
CA ALA A 194 54.36 5.99 -10.12
C ALA A 194 54.29 7.49 -9.77
N GLU A 195 54.51 7.82 -8.49
CA GLU A 195 54.45 9.21 -8.02
C GLU A 195 55.31 10.10 -8.92
N VAL A 196 54.66 10.98 -9.66
CA VAL A 196 55.31 12.01 -10.47
C VAL A 196 55.21 13.32 -9.70
N PHE A 197 56.32 13.98 -9.48
CA PHE A 197 56.31 15.33 -8.92
C PHE A 197 55.53 16.26 -9.83
N ALA A 198 54.34 16.72 -9.33
CA ALA A 198 53.55 17.75 -10.00
C ALA A 198 53.77 19.09 -9.29
N GLU A 199 53.97 20.16 -10.04
CA GLU A 199 54.07 21.52 -9.49
C GLU A 199 52.76 21.91 -8.80
N CYS A 200 52.88 22.75 -7.74
CA CYS A 200 51.78 23.13 -6.80
C CYS A 200 50.60 23.91 -7.41
N SER A 201 50.35 23.82 -8.68
CA SER A 201 49.22 24.49 -9.38
C SER A 201 48.14 23.52 -9.88
N VAL A 202 48.26 22.24 -9.54
CA VAL A 202 47.28 21.23 -10.01
C VAL A 202 46.10 21.19 -9.02
N GLU A 203 44.88 21.41 -9.54
CA GLU A 203 43.65 21.13 -8.80
C GLU A 203 43.72 19.73 -8.16
N LEU A 204 43.51 19.68 -6.86
CA LEU A 204 43.40 18.40 -6.15
C LEU A 204 42.41 17.50 -6.90
N PRO A 205 42.79 16.28 -7.25
CA PRO A 205 41.86 15.36 -7.87
C PRO A 205 40.64 15.22 -6.95
N ALA A 206 39.47 15.25 -7.55
CA ALA A 206 38.23 15.05 -6.81
C ALA A 206 38.36 13.77 -5.96
N PRO A 207 37.94 13.79 -4.69
CA PRO A 207 38.00 12.61 -3.85
C PRO A 207 37.31 11.45 -4.60
N PRO A 208 37.89 10.24 -4.54
CA PRO A 208 37.31 9.10 -5.22
C PRO A 208 35.84 8.96 -4.77
N PRO A 209 34.90 8.66 -5.69
CA PRO A 209 33.52 8.49 -5.33
C PRO A 209 33.42 7.43 -4.22
N ASP A 210 32.65 7.75 -3.18
CA ASP A 210 32.42 6.85 -2.06
C ASP A 210 31.61 5.64 -2.53
N LEU A 211 32.24 4.48 -2.72
CA LEU A 211 31.70 3.29 -3.37
C LEU A 211 31.12 2.26 -2.40
N THR A 212 31.23 2.48 -1.08
CA THR A 212 31.00 1.42 -0.08
C THR A 212 29.56 0.86 -0.08
N VAL A 213 28.52 1.68 -0.27
CA VAL A 213 27.14 1.18 -0.38
C VAL A 213 26.80 0.69 -1.79
N ARG A 214 27.50 1.17 -2.82
CA ARG A 214 27.30 0.76 -4.21
C ARG A 214 27.76 -0.67 -4.50
N ASP A 215 28.59 -1.22 -3.64
CA ASP A 215 29.12 -2.59 -3.78
C ASP A 215 28.14 -3.65 -3.26
N ILE A 216 27.08 -3.26 -2.55
CA ILE A 216 26.04 -4.17 -2.08
C ILE A 216 24.93 -4.24 -3.11
N ARG A 217 24.73 -5.43 -3.68
CA ARG A 217 23.67 -5.65 -4.66
C ARG A 217 22.27 -5.55 -4.02
N ALA A 218 21.30 -5.07 -4.81
CA ALA A 218 19.90 -5.11 -4.42
C ALA A 218 19.46 -6.55 -4.09
N PRO A 219 18.54 -6.73 -3.12
CA PRO A 219 18.10 -8.05 -2.70
C PRO A 219 17.46 -8.80 -3.86
N ARG A 220 17.81 -10.07 -4.03
CA ARG A 220 17.27 -10.98 -5.07
C ARG A 220 16.72 -12.23 -4.44
N CYS A 221 15.68 -12.78 -5.05
CA CYS A 221 15.04 -14.01 -4.61
C CYS A 221 15.32 -15.16 -5.56
N ASP A 222 15.60 -16.32 -4.96
CA ASP A 222 15.51 -17.63 -5.59
C ASP A 222 14.09 -18.19 -5.47
N ASP A 223 13.86 -19.43 -5.90
CA ASP A 223 12.55 -20.07 -5.82
C ASP A 223 12.05 -20.21 -4.38
N ALA A 224 12.94 -20.43 -3.41
CA ALA A 224 12.57 -20.48 -1.99
C ALA A 224 12.17 -19.10 -1.46
N GLY A 225 12.88 -18.03 -1.84
CA GLY A 225 12.52 -16.66 -1.51
C GLY A 225 11.16 -16.25 -2.10
N TYR A 226 10.89 -16.66 -3.34
CA TYR A 226 9.57 -16.44 -3.94
C TYR A 226 8.46 -17.23 -3.24
N ALA A 227 8.72 -18.46 -2.78
CA ALA A 227 7.75 -19.23 -2.01
C ALA A 227 7.42 -18.59 -0.65
N ASP A 228 8.44 -18.09 0.07
CA ASP A 228 8.25 -17.37 1.33
C ASP A 228 7.50 -16.04 1.10
N TRP A 229 7.86 -15.30 0.04
CA TRP A 229 7.15 -14.09 -0.36
C TRP A 229 5.68 -14.35 -0.70
N ALA A 230 5.40 -15.38 -1.50
CA ALA A 230 4.04 -15.77 -1.87
C ALA A 230 3.22 -16.18 -0.64
N ALA A 231 3.81 -16.92 0.31
CA ALA A 231 3.15 -17.30 1.55
C ALA A 231 2.77 -16.06 2.40
N ALA A 232 3.68 -15.08 2.51
CA ALA A 232 3.45 -13.83 3.22
C ALA A 232 2.35 -12.99 2.56
N VAL A 233 2.40 -12.82 1.23
CA VAL A 233 1.40 -12.10 0.45
C VAL A 233 0.03 -12.77 0.56
N ASN A 234 -0.04 -14.09 0.42
CA ASN A 234 -1.29 -14.84 0.56
C ASN A 234 -1.92 -14.67 1.95
N LEU A 235 -1.12 -14.66 3.02
CA LEU A 235 -1.64 -14.50 4.38
C LEU A 235 -2.32 -13.15 4.57
N VAL A 236 -1.73 -12.07 4.04
CA VAL A 236 -2.33 -10.74 4.06
C VAL A 236 -3.61 -10.71 3.22
N THR A 237 -3.55 -11.16 1.96
CA THR A 237 -4.69 -11.09 1.04
C THR A 237 -5.86 -11.98 1.46
N ASP A 238 -5.59 -13.17 2.02
CA ASP A 238 -6.63 -14.02 2.62
C ASP A 238 -7.32 -13.35 3.81
N THR A 239 -6.58 -12.56 4.58
CA THR A 239 -7.13 -11.77 5.70
C THR A 239 -8.00 -10.63 5.18
N LEU A 240 -7.56 -9.92 4.14
CA LEU A 240 -8.36 -8.88 3.49
C LEU A 240 -9.65 -9.46 2.92
N ALA A 241 -9.57 -10.56 2.19
CA ALA A 241 -10.74 -11.22 1.60
C ALA A 241 -11.79 -11.63 2.64
N ARG A 242 -11.34 -12.04 3.83
CA ARG A 242 -12.24 -12.51 4.89
C ARG A 242 -12.75 -11.41 5.82
N ARG A 243 -11.95 -10.38 6.07
CA ARG A 243 -12.20 -9.43 7.17
C ARG A 243 -12.19 -7.96 6.79
N ASN A 244 -11.61 -7.62 5.64
CA ASN A 244 -11.49 -6.22 5.21
C ASN A 244 -11.46 -6.12 3.68
N ARG A 245 -12.62 -6.20 3.05
CA ARG A 245 -12.80 -6.19 1.59
C ARG A 245 -12.73 -4.80 0.96
N GLU A 246 -12.44 -3.79 1.74
CA GLU A 246 -12.35 -2.39 1.31
C GLU A 246 -10.91 -1.88 1.21
N THR A 247 -9.93 -2.77 1.41
CA THR A 247 -8.51 -2.44 1.37
C THR A 247 -7.79 -3.35 0.39
N GLU A 248 -6.85 -2.79 -0.36
CA GLU A 248 -6.00 -3.51 -1.31
C GLU A 248 -4.56 -3.58 -0.80
N PHE A 249 -3.90 -4.70 -1.04
CA PHE A 249 -2.47 -4.85 -0.79
C PHE A 249 -1.69 -4.52 -2.06
N VAL A 250 -0.81 -3.54 -1.99
CA VAL A 250 0.13 -3.17 -3.04
C VAL A 250 1.49 -3.76 -2.69
N ALA A 251 1.95 -4.73 -3.48
CA ALA A 251 3.18 -5.46 -3.20
C ALA A 251 4.16 -5.38 -4.36
N ALA A 252 5.42 -5.09 -4.06
CA ALA A 252 6.49 -5.17 -5.05
C ALA A 252 6.82 -6.64 -5.35
N VAL A 253 7.03 -6.94 -6.63
CA VAL A 253 7.59 -8.22 -7.04
C VAL A 253 9.08 -8.22 -6.70
N PRO A 254 9.60 -9.23 -5.97
CA PRO A 254 11.02 -9.31 -5.67
C PRO A 254 11.88 -9.37 -6.94
N LEU A 255 13.07 -8.80 -6.88
CA LEU A 255 14.03 -8.96 -7.97
C LEU A 255 14.46 -10.43 -8.08
N PRO A 256 14.41 -11.03 -9.28
CA PRO A 256 14.77 -12.43 -9.43
C PRO A 256 16.29 -12.63 -9.44
N GLN A 257 16.73 -13.78 -8.91
CA GLN A 257 18.09 -14.27 -9.15
C GLN A 257 18.24 -14.78 -10.61
N LYS A 258 17.23 -15.49 -11.11
CA LYS A 258 17.20 -16.04 -12.49
C LYS A 258 15.97 -15.54 -13.23
N SER A 259 14.78 -15.86 -12.75
CA SER A 259 13.49 -15.52 -13.37
C SER A 259 12.44 -15.25 -12.29
N ILE A 260 11.45 -14.43 -12.61
CA ILE A 260 10.30 -14.18 -11.74
C ILE A 260 9.50 -15.50 -11.61
N ASN A 261 9.14 -15.84 -10.36
CA ASN A 261 8.38 -17.02 -10.03
C ASN A 261 7.14 -16.69 -9.21
N PHE A 262 5.95 -16.96 -9.75
CA PHE A 262 4.67 -16.74 -9.08
C PHE A 262 4.02 -18.02 -8.56
N THR A 263 4.77 -19.14 -8.56
CA THR A 263 4.27 -20.40 -8.05
C THR A 263 3.88 -20.26 -6.57
N GLY A 264 2.66 -20.69 -6.24
CA GLY A 264 2.13 -20.57 -4.88
C GLY A 264 1.39 -19.27 -4.58
N LEU A 265 1.49 -18.24 -5.42
CA LEU A 265 0.71 -17.03 -5.26
C LEU A 265 -0.74 -17.27 -5.72
N ARG A 266 -1.70 -16.86 -4.87
CA ARG A 266 -3.13 -17.08 -5.14
C ARG A 266 -3.71 -15.93 -5.95
N SER A 267 -4.67 -16.29 -6.83
CA SER A 267 -5.47 -15.29 -7.54
C SER A 267 -6.40 -14.56 -6.58
N THR A 268 -6.38 -13.23 -6.62
CA THR A 268 -7.21 -12.39 -5.77
C THR A 268 -7.35 -10.97 -6.32
N ALA A 269 -8.52 -10.36 -6.10
CA ALA A 269 -8.75 -8.95 -6.42
C ALA A 269 -8.19 -7.98 -5.37
N PHE A 270 -7.70 -8.48 -4.24
CA PHE A 270 -7.17 -7.66 -3.14
C PHE A 270 -5.66 -7.43 -3.24
N LEU A 271 -5.03 -7.82 -4.35
CA LEU A 271 -3.59 -7.69 -4.59
C LEU A 271 -3.31 -6.99 -5.89
N GLN A 272 -2.54 -5.91 -5.82
CA GLN A 272 -1.89 -5.30 -6.96
C GLN A 272 -0.38 -5.50 -6.85
N LEU A 273 0.19 -6.22 -7.79
CA LEU A 273 1.64 -6.40 -7.91
C LEU A 273 2.24 -5.27 -8.72
N THR A 274 3.45 -4.85 -8.40
CA THR A 274 4.15 -3.82 -9.15
C THR A 274 5.61 -4.19 -9.46
N TYR A 275 6.06 -3.79 -10.65
CA TYR A 275 7.38 -4.07 -11.23
C TYR A 275 7.64 -3.13 -12.43
N PRO A 276 8.87 -2.89 -12.87
CA PRO A 276 10.15 -3.21 -12.26
C PRO A 276 10.50 -2.31 -11.08
N TRP A 277 11.63 -2.59 -10.40
CA TRP A 277 12.17 -1.73 -9.36
C TRP A 277 12.62 -0.40 -9.93
N VAL A 278 12.59 0.65 -9.11
CA VAL A 278 12.77 2.03 -9.56
C VAL A 278 14.00 2.68 -8.95
N ARG A 279 14.58 3.65 -9.67
CA ARG A 279 15.58 4.57 -9.17
C ARG A 279 14.92 5.92 -8.95
N THR A 280 14.99 6.41 -7.73
CA THR A 280 14.41 7.70 -7.32
C THR A 280 15.45 8.54 -6.60
N SER A 281 15.11 9.77 -6.26
CA SER A 281 15.96 10.59 -5.40
C SER A 281 16.11 10.01 -3.98
N GLY A 282 15.17 9.17 -3.53
CA GLY A 282 15.20 8.47 -2.25
C GLY A 282 16.06 7.21 -2.26
N SER A 283 16.30 6.61 -3.42
CA SER A 283 17.02 5.35 -3.53
C SER A 283 18.55 5.47 -3.63
N ILE A 284 19.09 6.69 -3.63
CA ILE A 284 20.54 6.95 -3.86
C ILE A 284 21.43 6.19 -2.87
N SER A 285 21.00 6.06 -1.62
CA SER A 285 21.75 5.36 -0.56
C SER A 285 21.26 3.92 -0.33
N LEU A 286 20.40 3.40 -1.20
CA LEU A 286 20.00 1.99 -1.23
C LEU A 286 20.96 1.17 -2.12
N ALA A 287 20.95 -0.14 -1.92
CA ALA A 287 21.73 -1.08 -2.72
C ALA A 287 21.34 -0.99 -4.22
N ASP A 288 22.35 -0.95 -5.10
CA ASP A 288 22.19 -0.68 -6.55
C ASP A 288 21.42 0.61 -6.87
N ASN A 289 21.20 1.52 -5.91
CA ASN A 289 20.33 2.69 -5.99
C ASN A 289 18.89 2.33 -6.41
N LEU A 290 18.38 1.19 -5.93
CA LEU A 290 17.07 0.65 -6.30
C LEU A 290 16.16 0.55 -5.09
N GLU A 291 14.89 0.88 -5.29
CA GLU A 291 13.82 0.67 -4.31
C GLU A 291 12.67 -0.15 -4.91
N PRO A 292 11.94 -0.91 -4.08
CA PRO A 292 10.70 -1.54 -4.50
C PRO A 292 9.68 -0.49 -4.95
N PRO A 293 8.93 -0.71 -6.03
CA PRO A 293 8.02 0.29 -6.60
C PRO A 293 6.66 0.41 -5.89
N ASP A 294 6.41 -0.36 -4.83
CA ASP A 294 5.14 -0.41 -4.10
C ASP A 294 4.76 0.93 -3.45
N GLY A 295 5.71 1.65 -2.86
CA GLY A 295 5.49 2.99 -2.34
C GLY A 295 5.08 3.98 -3.45
N ALA A 296 5.76 3.91 -4.60
CA ALA A 296 5.45 4.75 -5.76
C ALA A 296 4.06 4.43 -6.34
N LEU A 297 3.75 3.14 -6.59
CA LEU A 297 2.42 2.74 -7.06
C LEU A 297 1.33 3.18 -6.10
N THR A 298 1.50 2.94 -4.80
CA THR A 298 0.54 3.35 -3.77
C THR A 298 0.26 4.86 -3.82
N GLY A 299 1.30 5.69 -4.03
CA GLY A 299 1.15 7.13 -4.20
C GLY A 299 0.38 7.51 -5.46
N ILE A 300 0.61 6.82 -6.58
CA ILE A 300 -0.12 7.01 -7.84
C ILE A 300 -1.61 6.67 -7.66
N LEU A 301 -1.91 5.52 -7.04
CA LEU A 301 -3.29 5.08 -6.77
C LEU A 301 -4.01 6.05 -5.84
N ALA A 302 -3.34 6.53 -4.79
CA ALA A 302 -3.87 7.53 -3.87
C ALA A 302 -4.18 8.86 -4.60
N ARG A 303 -3.26 9.34 -5.44
CA ARG A 303 -3.48 10.53 -6.29
C ARG A 303 -4.64 10.32 -7.25
N ASN A 304 -4.72 9.15 -7.91
CA ASN A 304 -5.82 8.83 -8.82
C ASN A 304 -7.18 8.89 -8.10
N ALA A 305 -7.27 8.30 -6.91
CA ALA A 305 -8.49 8.31 -6.10
C ALA A 305 -8.96 9.74 -5.76
N LEU A 306 -8.01 10.68 -5.55
CA LEU A 306 -8.31 12.08 -5.22
C LEU A 306 -8.68 12.93 -6.44
N ILE A 307 -8.05 12.70 -7.59
CA ILE A 307 -8.19 13.56 -8.77
C ILE A 307 -9.27 13.05 -9.72
N SER A 308 -9.25 11.74 -10.00
CA SER A 308 -10.10 11.13 -11.04
C SER A 308 -11.24 10.29 -10.46
N GLY A 309 -11.13 9.90 -9.20
CA GLY A 309 -12.04 8.95 -8.54
C GLY A 309 -11.54 7.49 -8.64
N THR A 310 -12.00 6.67 -7.70
CA THR A 310 -11.56 5.27 -7.55
C THR A 310 -11.91 4.38 -8.74
N TYR A 311 -13.00 4.72 -9.43
CA TYR A 311 -13.53 4.00 -10.59
C TYR A 311 -12.72 4.25 -11.88
N GLN A 312 -11.86 5.26 -11.91
CA GLN A 312 -11.00 5.54 -13.07
C GLN A 312 -9.70 4.73 -12.95
N THR A 313 -9.23 4.26 -14.10
CA THR A 313 -7.95 3.57 -14.15
C THR A 313 -6.79 4.53 -13.85
N ALA A 314 -5.81 4.05 -13.09
CA ALA A 314 -4.56 4.75 -12.87
C ALA A 314 -3.54 4.51 -14.01
N ALA A 315 -3.85 3.67 -14.98
CA ALA A 315 -2.99 3.48 -16.15
C ALA A 315 -2.79 4.81 -16.89
N ASN A 316 -1.61 4.96 -17.48
CA ASN A 316 -1.16 6.16 -18.17
C ASN A 316 -0.90 7.40 -17.26
N PHE A 317 -0.95 7.27 -15.93
CA PHE A 317 -0.46 8.34 -15.07
C PHE A 317 1.05 8.49 -15.18
N GLY A 318 1.50 9.75 -15.34
CA GLY A 318 2.92 10.07 -15.30
C GLY A 318 3.50 9.80 -13.92
N VAL A 319 4.70 9.24 -13.87
CA VAL A 319 5.43 8.98 -12.62
C VAL A 319 6.45 10.09 -12.40
N GLY A 320 6.41 10.72 -11.23
CA GLY A 320 7.38 11.73 -10.82
C GLY A 320 8.57 11.10 -10.09
N ASP A 321 9.71 11.82 -10.02
CA ASP A 321 10.90 11.42 -9.26
C ASP A 321 11.44 10.01 -9.58
N ILE A 322 11.08 9.40 -10.72
CA ILE A 322 11.64 8.14 -11.18
C ILE A 322 12.61 8.40 -12.33
N ALA A 323 13.90 8.20 -12.07
CA ALA A 323 14.97 8.43 -13.03
C ALA A 323 15.34 7.18 -13.85
N GLY A 324 14.93 5.99 -13.42
CA GLY A 324 15.26 4.75 -14.12
C GLY A 324 14.53 3.54 -13.56
N LEU A 325 14.59 2.45 -14.32
CA LEU A 325 13.94 1.17 -14.01
C LEU A 325 14.98 0.05 -14.00
N SER A 326 14.77 -0.97 -13.21
CA SER A 326 15.62 -2.17 -13.19
C SER A 326 14.82 -3.41 -12.80
N PRO A 327 14.92 -4.50 -13.59
CA PRO A 327 15.56 -4.55 -14.91
C PRO A 327 14.81 -3.76 -15.96
N GLU A 328 15.47 -3.43 -17.05
CA GLU A 328 14.80 -2.97 -18.25
C GLU A 328 14.08 -4.16 -18.87
N LEU A 329 12.78 -4.03 -19.10
CA LEU A 329 11.96 -5.10 -19.65
C LEU A 329 11.90 -5.01 -21.16
N SER A 330 12.18 -6.12 -21.83
CA SER A 330 11.87 -6.26 -23.26
C SER A 330 10.36 -6.17 -23.51
N ARG A 331 9.96 -5.85 -24.74
CA ARG A 331 8.54 -5.77 -25.09
C ARG A 331 7.79 -7.10 -24.89
N GLU A 332 8.47 -8.20 -25.12
CA GLU A 332 7.92 -9.55 -24.89
C GLU A 332 7.65 -9.80 -23.40
N GLU A 333 8.59 -9.41 -22.53
CA GLU A 333 8.43 -9.51 -21.08
C GLU A 333 7.31 -8.58 -20.58
N GLN A 334 7.22 -7.35 -21.09
CA GLN A 334 6.12 -6.44 -20.77
C GLN A 334 4.77 -7.08 -21.11
N ASN A 335 4.57 -7.57 -22.33
CA ASN A 335 3.33 -8.21 -22.79
C ASN A 335 2.95 -9.45 -21.95
N ARG A 336 3.96 -10.17 -21.44
CA ARG A 336 3.72 -11.33 -20.57
C ARG A 336 3.26 -10.90 -19.15
N LEU A 337 3.84 -9.82 -18.64
CA LEU A 337 3.62 -9.38 -17.25
C LEU A 337 2.41 -8.45 -17.12
N GLU A 338 2.05 -7.70 -18.14
CA GLU A 338 0.98 -6.66 -18.11
C GLU A 338 -0.40 -7.19 -17.71
N LYS A 339 -0.63 -8.49 -17.87
CA LYS A 339 -1.92 -9.12 -17.53
C LYS A 339 -2.21 -9.15 -16.03
N ASN A 340 -1.16 -9.20 -15.19
CA ASN A 340 -1.29 -9.43 -13.76
C ASN A 340 -0.46 -8.48 -12.91
N ILE A 341 0.32 -7.59 -13.52
CA ILE A 341 1.26 -6.70 -12.82
C ILE A 341 1.05 -5.26 -13.27
N CYS A 342 1.01 -4.35 -12.33
CA CYS A 342 1.07 -2.93 -12.56
C CYS A 342 2.51 -2.56 -12.98
N LEU A 343 2.71 -2.36 -14.28
CA LEU A 343 4.02 -2.09 -14.87
C LEU A 343 4.27 -0.59 -14.97
N VAL A 344 5.46 -0.17 -14.57
CA VAL A 344 6.00 1.15 -14.90
C VAL A 344 6.93 0.98 -16.10
N GLY A 345 6.76 1.82 -17.10
CA GLY A 345 7.57 1.71 -18.30
C GLY A 345 7.68 3.01 -19.10
N PRO A 346 8.60 3.04 -20.07
CA PRO A 346 8.80 4.20 -20.94
C PRO A 346 7.67 4.35 -21.95
N THR A 347 7.24 5.59 -22.15
CA THR A 347 6.33 6.01 -23.21
C THR A 347 6.92 7.22 -23.93
N PRO A 348 6.39 7.63 -25.08
CA PRO A 348 6.83 8.86 -25.75
C PRO A 348 6.72 10.14 -24.87
N LEU A 349 5.90 10.09 -23.82
CA LEU A 349 5.68 11.18 -22.87
C LEU A 349 6.47 11.00 -21.56
N GLY A 350 7.47 10.13 -21.53
CA GLY A 350 8.24 9.80 -20.32
C GLY A 350 7.79 8.51 -19.65
N LEU A 351 8.27 8.28 -18.43
CA LEU A 351 7.88 7.10 -17.65
C LEU A 351 6.42 7.22 -17.17
N ARG A 352 5.66 6.16 -17.33
CA ARG A 352 4.26 6.09 -16.92
C ARG A 352 3.90 4.73 -16.33
N LEU A 353 2.83 4.70 -15.55
CA LEU A 353 2.15 3.47 -15.20
C LEU A 353 1.46 2.93 -16.46
N LEU A 354 1.89 1.76 -16.96
CA LEU A 354 1.35 1.18 -18.19
C LEU A 354 0.05 0.43 -17.95
N THR A 355 -0.06 -0.25 -16.81
CA THR A 355 -1.18 -1.13 -16.47
C THR A 355 -1.63 -0.89 -15.03
N ASP A 356 -2.94 -1.05 -14.79
CA ASP A 356 -3.59 -0.93 -13.49
C ASP A 356 -4.50 -2.14 -13.30
N VAL A 357 -3.91 -3.23 -12.79
CA VAL A 357 -4.54 -4.55 -12.73
C VAL A 357 -4.33 -5.20 -11.36
N THR A 358 -5.25 -6.07 -10.98
CA THR A 358 -5.14 -6.94 -9.81
C THR A 358 -4.62 -8.33 -10.20
N MET A 359 -4.33 -9.16 -9.21
CA MET A 359 -3.99 -10.58 -9.40
C MET A 359 -5.21 -11.48 -9.58
N SER A 360 -6.37 -10.93 -9.94
CA SER A 360 -7.57 -11.72 -10.20
C SER A 360 -7.46 -12.50 -11.52
N SER A 361 -7.79 -13.79 -11.46
CA SER A 361 -7.97 -14.62 -12.65
C SER A 361 -9.29 -14.33 -13.38
N THR A 362 -10.28 -13.79 -12.67
CA THR A 362 -11.58 -13.39 -13.24
C THR A 362 -11.45 -12.05 -13.96
N GLU A 363 -11.89 -11.98 -15.21
CA GLU A 363 -11.78 -10.79 -16.03
C GLU A 363 -12.51 -9.59 -15.42
N THR A 364 -13.65 -9.83 -14.78
CA THR A 364 -14.46 -8.82 -14.08
C THR A 364 -13.68 -8.07 -13.00
N PHE A 365 -12.88 -8.76 -12.20
CA PHE A 365 -12.15 -8.17 -11.07
C PHE A 365 -10.68 -7.90 -11.37
N ARG A 366 -10.22 -8.16 -12.59
CA ARG A 366 -8.83 -7.88 -13.00
C ARG A 366 -8.52 -6.39 -13.10
N PRO A 367 -9.39 -5.49 -13.63
CA PRO A 367 -9.10 -4.06 -13.62
C PRO A 367 -9.06 -3.51 -12.20
N GLY A 368 -7.96 -2.85 -11.79
CA GLY A 368 -7.81 -2.27 -10.46
C GLY A 368 -8.86 -1.20 -10.15
N SER A 369 -9.32 -0.46 -11.17
CA SER A 369 -10.39 0.52 -11.01
C SER A 369 -11.71 -0.10 -10.54
N VAL A 370 -12.02 -1.32 -10.97
CA VAL A 370 -13.24 -2.04 -10.54
C VAL A 370 -13.11 -2.49 -9.10
N SER A 371 -11.97 -3.07 -8.72
CA SER A 371 -11.72 -3.45 -7.33
C SER A 371 -11.86 -2.25 -6.39
N ARG A 372 -11.26 -1.11 -6.73
CA ARG A 372 -11.36 0.13 -5.95
C ARG A 372 -12.78 0.72 -5.93
N LEU A 373 -13.54 0.61 -7.02
CA LEU A 373 -14.96 0.99 -7.04
C LEU A 373 -15.75 0.15 -6.02
N LEU A 374 -15.57 -1.17 -6.05
CA LEU A 374 -16.23 -2.08 -5.11
C LEU A 374 -15.83 -1.81 -3.67
N ALA A 375 -14.55 -1.60 -3.41
CA ALA A 375 -14.04 -1.20 -2.09
C ALA A 375 -14.71 0.09 -1.59
N THR A 376 -14.95 1.06 -2.49
CA THR A 376 -15.66 2.31 -2.17
C THR A 376 -17.12 2.05 -1.80
N VAL A 377 -17.81 1.18 -2.54
CA VAL A 377 -19.21 0.79 -2.25
C VAL A 377 -19.29 0.06 -0.91
N VAL A 378 -18.43 -0.94 -0.67
CA VAL A 378 -18.38 -1.71 0.58
C VAL A 378 -18.10 -0.80 1.78
N ARG A 379 -17.13 0.11 1.68
CA ARG A 379 -16.81 1.08 2.75
C ARG A 379 -17.99 2.00 3.06
N THR A 380 -18.66 2.51 2.03
CA THR A 380 -19.83 3.37 2.22
C THR A 380 -20.96 2.60 2.88
N ALA A 381 -21.22 1.39 2.42
CA ALA A 381 -22.26 0.54 2.99
C ALA A 381 -21.99 0.18 4.46
N ARG A 382 -20.71 -0.14 4.80
CA ARG A 382 -20.31 -0.37 6.19
C ARG A 382 -20.60 0.84 7.08
N ARG A 383 -20.24 2.05 6.65
CA ARG A 383 -20.50 3.29 7.40
C ARG A 383 -22.00 3.55 7.57
N ILE A 384 -22.78 3.34 6.50
CA ILE A 384 -24.24 3.46 6.60
C ILE A 384 -24.78 2.45 7.60
N GLY A 385 -24.29 1.21 7.60
CA GLY A 385 -24.65 0.18 8.57
C GLY A 385 -24.29 0.56 10.01
N GLU A 386 -23.07 1.09 10.24
CA GLU A 386 -22.62 1.59 11.55
C GLU A 386 -23.54 2.70 12.10
N ASP A 387 -23.98 3.62 11.24
CA ASP A 387 -24.90 4.70 11.64
C ASP A 387 -26.28 4.17 12.06
N VAL A 388 -26.75 3.05 11.51
CA VAL A 388 -28.07 2.47 11.74
C VAL A 388 -28.06 1.36 12.81
N THR A 389 -26.88 0.92 13.24
CA THR A 389 -26.73 -0.22 14.20
C THR A 389 -27.51 -0.02 15.52
N PHE A 390 -27.73 1.21 15.95
CA PHE A 390 -28.45 1.52 17.18
C PHE A 390 -29.94 1.84 16.96
N GLU A 391 -30.42 1.79 15.72
CA GLU A 391 -31.85 1.96 15.43
C GLU A 391 -32.58 0.60 15.53
N PRO A 392 -33.83 0.57 16.01
CA PRO A 392 -34.61 -0.67 16.00
C PRO A 392 -34.69 -1.25 14.58
N SER A 393 -34.32 -2.54 14.41
CA SER A 393 -34.43 -3.22 13.11
C SER A 393 -35.90 -3.29 12.68
N GLY A 394 -36.25 -2.58 11.60
CA GLY A 394 -37.59 -2.52 11.08
C GLY A 394 -37.65 -1.83 9.74
N GLU A 395 -38.85 -1.73 9.15
CA GLU A 395 -39.06 -1.18 7.81
C GLU A 395 -38.50 0.24 7.63
N GLN A 396 -38.51 1.06 8.69
CA GLN A 396 -37.95 2.41 8.66
C GLN A 396 -36.41 2.39 8.54
N ALA A 397 -35.71 1.54 9.28
CA ALA A 397 -34.26 1.37 9.18
C ALA A 397 -33.87 0.84 7.80
N TRP A 398 -34.59 -0.15 7.27
CA TRP A 398 -34.38 -0.69 5.91
C TRP A 398 -34.57 0.36 4.83
N ALA A 399 -35.62 1.19 4.96
CA ALA A 399 -35.86 2.30 4.03
C ALA A 399 -34.75 3.34 4.08
N THR A 400 -34.21 3.65 5.29
CA THR A 400 -33.09 4.58 5.50
C THR A 400 -31.84 4.07 4.82
N VAL A 401 -31.46 2.80 5.05
CA VAL A 401 -30.28 2.17 4.41
C VAL A 401 -30.43 2.18 2.89
N ARG A 402 -31.57 1.74 2.37
CA ARG A 402 -31.84 1.73 0.94
C ARG A 402 -31.73 3.13 0.34
N GLN A 403 -32.32 4.15 0.97
CA GLN A 403 -32.27 5.53 0.48
C GLN A 403 -30.85 6.08 0.46
N ARG A 404 -30.07 5.87 1.53
CA ARG A 404 -28.67 6.34 1.59
C ARG A 404 -27.78 5.67 0.55
N LEU A 405 -27.93 4.33 0.36
CA LEU A 405 -27.22 3.60 -0.68
C LEU A 405 -27.60 4.08 -2.09
N ASN A 406 -28.92 4.27 -2.36
CA ASN A 406 -29.36 4.81 -3.64
C ASN A 406 -28.81 6.20 -3.92
N THR A 407 -28.80 7.10 -2.92
CA THR A 407 -28.23 8.45 -3.07
C THR A 407 -26.74 8.40 -3.40
N PHE A 408 -25.99 7.51 -2.73
CA PHE A 408 -24.58 7.33 -2.98
C PHE A 408 -24.31 6.77 -4.40
N LEU A 409 -25.04 5.71 -4.81
CA LEU A 409 -24.87 5.10 -6.13
C LEU A 409 -25.32 6.03 -7.26
N LEU A 410 -26.36 6.85 -7.03
CA LEU A 410 -26.76 7.90 -7.97
C LEU A 410 -25.63 8.93 -8.15
N GLY A 411 -24.90 9.28 -7.08
CA GLY A 411 -23.71 10.12 -7.18
C GLY A 411 -22.61 9.48 -8.03
N LEU A 412 -22.36 8.17 -7.89
CA LEU A 412 -21.40 7.43 -8.72
C LEU A 412 -21.85 7.37 -10.19
N TYR A 413 -23.15 7.18 -10.43
CA TYR A 413 -23.72 7.20 -11.78
C TYR A 413 -23.50 8.56 -12.46
N HIS A 414 -23.82 9.66 -11.79
CA HIS A 414 -23.57 11.01 -12.31
C HIS A 414 -22.09 11.33 -12.52
N ALA A 415 -21.22 10.72 -11.73
CA ALA A 415 -19.76 10.82 -11.91
C ALA A 415 -19.24 9.95 -13.07
N GLY A 416 -20.11 9.16 -13.73
CA GLY A 416 -19.72 8.26 -14.83
C GLY A 416 -19.02 6.98 -14.39
N ALA A 417 -19.17 6.58 -13.13
CA ALA A 417 -18.61 5.33 -12.61
C ALA A 417 -19.41 4.09 -13.00
N LEU A 418 -20.69 4.27 -13.33
CA LEU A 418 -21.62 3.21 -13.66
C LEU A 418 -22.14 3.39 -15.09
N ARG A 419 -22.40 2.27 -15.77
CA ARG A 419 -22.91 2.18 -17.13
C ARG A 419 -24.42 1.98 -17.10
N GLY A 420 -25.16 2.68 -17.96
CA GLY A 420 -26.60 2.59 -18.15
C GLY A 420 -27.14 3.86 -18.79
N SER A 421 -28.25 3.79 -19.50
CA SER A 421 -28.93 4.96 -20.07
C SER A 421 -29.80 5.67 -19.02
N SER A 422 -30.13 4.97 -17.95
CA SER A 422 -30.84 5.48 -16.78
C SER A 422 -30.25 4.94 -15.49
N PRO A 423 -30.48 5.59 -14.33
CA PRO A 423 -30.05 5.07 -13.05
C PRO A 423 -30.55 3.66 -12.75
N ASP A 424 -31.79 3.35 -13.13
CA ASP A 424 -32.42 2.04 -12.89
C ASP A 424 -31.80 0.90 -13.71
N GLU A 425 -31.14 1.24 -14.83
CA GLU A 425 -30.33 0.29 -15.60
C GLU A 425 -28.92 0.14 -15.03
N ALA A 426 -28.39 1.21 -14.43
CA ALA A 426 -27.02 1.26 -13.95
C ALA A 426 -26.82 0.58 -12.59
N PHE A 427 -27.83 0.63 -11.74
CA PHE A 427 -27.77 -0.01 -10.42
C PHE A 427 -29.16 -0.28 -9.83
N SER A 428 -29.22 -1.21 -8.88
CA SER A 428 -30.40 -1.42 -8.05
C SER A 428 -30.00 -1.72 -6.60
N VAL A 429 -30.84 -1.29 -5.66
CA VAL A 429 -30.67 -1.53 -4.22
C VAL A 429 -31.94 -2.12 -3.66
N ARG A 430 -31.84 -3.30 -3.06
CA ARG A 430 -32.93 -3.95 -2.34
C ARG A 430 -32.56 -4.14 -0.89
N CYS A 431 -33.37 -3.62 0.00
CA CYS A 431 -33.28 -3.83 1.44
C CYS A 431 -34.71 -3.80 1.98
N ASP A 432 -35.31 -4.95 2.07
CA ASP A 432 -36.71 -5.12 2.47
C ASP A 432 -36.94 -6.56 2.99
N ARG A 433 -38.20 -6.88 3.28
CA ARG A 433 -38.59 -8.20 3.79
C ARG A 433 -38.23 -9.37 2.86
N THR A 434 -38.02 -9.13 1.57
CA THR A 434 -37.69 -10.18 0.60
C THR A 434 -36.18 -10.54 0.62
N THR A 435 -35.37 -9.66 1.15
CA THR A 435 -33.90 -9.89 1.26
C THR A 435 -33.50 -10.61 2.56
N MET A 436 -34.43 -10.75 3.52
CA MET A 436 -34.18 -11.29 4.85
C MET A 436 -35.11 -12.46 5.17
N THR A 437 -34.56 -13.51 5.79
CA THR A 437 -35.37 -14.59 6.37
C THR A 437 -35.90 -14.21 7.75
N GLN A 438 -36.85 -15.00 8.28
CA GLN A 438 -37.34 -14.77 9.64
C GLN A 438 -36.20 -14.92 10.66
N ASN A 439 -35.30 -15.89 10.45
CA ASN A 439 -34.14 -16.07 11.31
C ASN A 439 -33.20 -14.86 11.30
N ASP A 440 -33.03 -14.20 10.15
CA ASP A 440 -32.20 -12.99 10.06
C ASP A 440 -32.78 -11.86 10.91
N LEU A 441 -34.11 -11.71 10.87
CA LEU A 441 -34.80 -10.71 11.67
C LEU A 441 -34.76 -11.01 13.17
N ASP A 442 -34.92 -12.27 13.54
CA ASP A 442 -34.91 -12.72 14.94
C ASP A 442 -33.53 -12.50 15.60
N VAL A 443 -32.44 -12.56 14.82
CA VAL A 443 -31.07 -12.27 15.27
C VAL A 443 -30.61 -10.83 14.97
N GLY A 444 -31.53 -9.95 14.57
CA GLY A 444 -31.21 -8.52 14.29
C GLY A 444 -30.37 -8.29 13.03
N ARG A 445 -30.29 -9.28 12.13
CA ARG A 445 -29.49 -9.19 10.90
C ARG A 445 -30.24 -8.46 9.81
N MET A 446 -29.62 -7.43 9.23
CA MET A 446 -30.15 -6.71 8.07
C MET A 446 -29.34 -7.06 6.82
N ILE A 447 -30.02 -7.38 5.71
CA ILE A 447 -29.38 -7.73 4.44
C ILE A 447 -29.83 -6.76 3.36
N ALA A 448 -28.85 -6.06 2.75
CA ALA A 448 -29.06 -5.25 1.57
C ALA A 448 -28.33 -5.86 0.37
N ILE A 449 -29.02 -5.94 -0.77
CA ILE A 449 -28.48 -6.43 -2.03
C ILE A 449 -28.31 -5.26 -2.96
N VAL A 450 -27.09 -5.03 -3.44
CA VAL A 450 -26.73 -4.00 -4.39
C VAL A 450 -26.27 -4.67 -5.68
N GLN A 451 -26.91 -4.33 -6.78
CA GLN A 451 -26.47 -4.69 -8.12
C GLN A 451 -25.98 -3.43 -8.82
N LEU A 452 -24.85 -3.49 -9.52
CA LEU A 452 -24.29 -2.36 -10.23
C LEU A 452 -23.56 -2.81 -11.50
N ASP A 453 -23.61 -1.97 -12.52
CA ASP A 453 -22.90 -2.13 -13.78
C ASP A 453 -21.79 -1.11 -13.86
N PRO A 454 -20.52 -1.51 -13.61
CA PRO A 454 -19.39 -0.61 -13.73
C PRO A 454 -19.21 -0.07 -15.15
N ALA A 455 -18.66 1.14 -15.28
CA ALA A 455 -18.35 1.74 -16.58
C ALA A 455 -17.20 1.05 -17.34
N ALA A 456 -16.64 -0.04 -16.78
CA ALA A 456 -15.69 -0.93 -17.44
C ALA A 456 -16.43 -1.94 -18.35
N PRO A 457 -15.77 -2.56 -19.35
CA PRO A 457 -16.37 -3.57 -20.23
C PRO A 457 -16.47 -4.93 -19.52
N ILE A 458 -17.26 -5.00 -18.47
CA ILE A 458 -17.50 -6.17 -17.62
C ILE A 458 -18.99 -6.33 -17.33
N ASP A 459 -19.39 -7.49 -16.85
CA ASP A 459 -20.77 -7.82 -16.50
C ASP A 459 -21.25 -7.15 -15.20
N THR A 460 -22.55 -7.23 -14.98
CA THR A 460 -23.22 -6.75 -13.76
C THR A 460 -22.62 -7.40 -12.51
N ILE A 461 -22.32 -6.62 -11.50
CA ILE A 461 -21.81 -7.10 -10.22
C ILE A 461 -22.93 -7.04 -9.17
N THR A 462 -23.12 -8.15 -8.46
CA THR A 462 -24.05 -8.22 -7.32
C THR A 462 -23.27 -8.25 -6.02
N ILE A 463 -23.56 -7.34 -5.11
CA ILE A 463 -22.97 -7.25 -3.76
C ILE A 463 -24.06 -7.54 -2.74
N VAL A 464 -23.85 -8.54 -1.90
CA VAL A 464 -24.72 -8.84 -0.76
C VAL A 464 -24.07 -8.26 0.50
N LEU A 465 -24.71 -7.26 1.07
CA LEU A 465 -24.28 -6.57 2.28
C LEU A 465 -25.05 -7.16 3.47
N VAL A 466 -24.35 -7.86 4.35
CA VAL A 466 -24.93 -8.41 5.58
C VAL A 466 -24.48 -7.55 6.75
N MET A 467 -25.41 -6.93 7.44
CA MET A 467 -25.18 -6.06 8.58
C MET A 467 -25.63 -6.79 9.85
N ASN A 468 -24.65 -7.09 10.72
CA ASN A 468 -24.87 -7.71 12.03
C ASN A 468 -24.30 -6.81 13.12
N GLU A 469 -24.73 -7.01 14.36
CA GLU A 469 -24.10 -6.38 15.53
C GLU A 469 -22.58 -6.67 15.66
N ASP A 470 -22.10 -7.78 15.07
CA ASP A 470 -20.70 -8.23 15.09
C ASP A 470 -19.79 -7.67 13.98
N ARG A 471 -20.16 -6.61 13.29
CA ARG A 471 -19.33 -5.89 12.28
C ARG A 471 -18.82 -6.71 11.09
N GLN A 472 -19.55 -7.70 10.60
CA GLN A 472 -19.14 -8.42 9.39
C GLN A 472 -20.01 -8.03 8.19
N VAL A 473 -19.41 -7.38 7.21
CA VAL A 473 -19.97 -7.21 5.87
C VAL A 473 -19.47 -8.39 5.04
N LEU A 474 -20.39 -9.24 4.58
CA LEU A 474 -20.06 -10.45 3.82
C LEU A 474 -20.52 -10.37 2.37
N GLU A 475 -19.64 -10.77 1.51
CA GLU A 475 -19.62 -11.37 0.17
C GLU A 475 -20.22 -10.63 -1.03
N PRO A 476 -19.36 -10.32 -2.05
CA PRO A 476 -19.83 -10.30 -3.42
C PRO A 476 -20.04 -11.75 -3.87
N VAL A 477 -21.26 -12.13 -4.18
CA VAL A 477 -21.56 -13.38 -4.88
C VAL A 477 -21.42 -13.07 -6.37
N GLY A 478 -20.27 -13.46 -6.96
CA GLY A 478 -20.21 -13.65 -8.39
C GLY A 478 -21.05 -14.87 -8.72
N GLU A 479 -22.07 -14.75 -9.53
CA GLU A 479 -22.72 -15.91 -10.11
C GLU A 479 -21.66 -16.73 -10.88
N ALA A 480 -21.42 -17.94 -10.38
CA ALA A 480 -20.74 -18.95 -11.15
C ALA A 480 -21.72 -19.38 -12.26
N ALA A 481 -21.37 -19.08 -13.52
CA ALA A 481 -21.95 -19.74 -14.67
C ALA A 481 -21.36 -21.15 -14.82
#